data_5b57589bac5a0bf960fe3e07340fe41f
#
_entry.id   5b57589bac5a0bf960fe3e07340fe41f
#
_cell.length_a   1.000
_cell.length_b   1.000
_cell.length_c   1.000
_cell.angle_alpha   90.00
_cell.angle_beta   90.00
_cell.angle_gamma   90.00
#
_symmetry.space_group_name_H-M   'P 1'
#
loop_
_entity.id
_entity.type
_entity.pdbx_description
1 polymer ?
#
loop_
_entity_poly.entity_id
_entity_poly.type
_entity_poly.pdbx_seq_one_letter_code
_entity_poly.pdbx_strand_id
1 'polypeptide(L)'
;MIIRNFSVGDKIDVAGLNRINVLVDRSEAAFVEIGYNEWPNILKGPPHLHEEKDQVFFVLQGIGKVVANGKAYPAIPGNIIHLPACTQHQTISESNEPLGYLLLNIFNSTTKEGHRSFAEHLELVKETRSRQAQSQQSGFHTAKVPKPKFGESFFSQVTPASGESESLLDFEQTDRFALYTQSLAHGDDSLEDSLSGIERALFIISGAGRTRSGKEDRSLEKGDLVFYPEGTSYEIQPGPEGLSFLRLDAHTRP
;
A
#
# COMPACT_ATOMS: atom_id res chain seq x y z
N MET A 1 8.17 4.35 -16.16
CA MET A 1 7.32 5.03 -15.16
C MET A 1 5.88 4.56 -15.33
N ILE A 2 5.14 4.33 -14.25
CA ILE A 2 3.72 3.97 -14.27
C ILE A 2 2.96 5.07 -13.52
N ILE A 3 1.82 5.54 -14.05
CA ILE A 3 0.93 6.48 -13.36
C ILE A 3 -0.49 5.95 -13.46
N ARG A 4 -1.16 5.77 -12.30
CA ARG A 4 -2.55 5.36 -12.21
C ARG A 4 -3.25 6.11 -11.08
N ASN A 5 -4.49 6.53 -11.30
CA ASN A 5 -5.29 7.18 -10.26
C ASN A 5 -6.16 6.15 -9.53
N PHE A 6 -6.21 6.22 -8.20
CA PHE A 6 -6.94 5.23 -7.40
C PHE A 6 -8.44 5.23 -7.63
N SER A 7 -8.99 6.35 -8.11
CA SER A 7 -10.43 6.51 -8.39
C SER A 7 -10.82 6.05 -9.79
N VAL A 8 -9.84 5.81 -10.68
CA VAL A 8 -10.04 5.45 -12.08
C VAL A 8 -9.66 3.99 -12.31
N GLY A 9 -10.45 3.29 -13.12
CA GLY A 9 -10.22 1.90 -13.47
C GLY A 9 -11.24 0.94 -12.88
N ASP A 10 -11.14 -0.32 -13.30
CA ASP A 10 -12.05 -1.37 -12.86
C ASP A 10 -11.67 -1.88 -11.48
N LYS A 11 -12.64 -1.87 -10.58
CA LYS A 11 -12.49 -2.49 -9.27
C LYS A 11 -12.80 -3.99 -9.35
N ILE A 12 -11.81 -4.79 -9.04
CA ILE A 12 -11.90 -6.24 -9.05
C ILE A 12 -12.52 -6.72 -7.74
N ASP A 13 -13.58 -7.53 -7.81
CA ASP A 13 -14.19 -8.14 -6.64
C ASP A 13 -13.31 -9.26 -6.08
N VAL A 14 -12.99 -9.16 -4.79
CA VAL A 14 -12.20 -10.18 -4.09
C VAL A 14 -13.14 -11.09 -3.29
N ALA A 15 -13.74 -12.04 -4.00
CA ALA A 15 -14.61 -13.08 -3.44
C ALA A 15 -15.77 -12.54 -2.55
N GLY A 16 -16.39 -11.44 -2.98
CA GLY A 16 -17.56 -10.85 -2.32
C GLY A 16 -17.27 -10.11 -1.02
N LEU A 17 -15.99 -9.90 -0.65
CA LEU A 17 -15.63 -9.21 0.59
C LEU A 17 -15.21 -7.76 0.36
N ASN A 18 -14.29 -7.56 -0.53
CA ASN A 18 -13.73 -6.24 -0.82
C ASN A 18 -13.49 -6.09 -2.32
N ARG A 19 -13.33 -4.87 -2.77
CA ARG A 19 -12.96 -4.54 -4.15
C ARG A 19 -11.59 -3.91 -4.16
N ILE A 20 -10.80 -4.21 -5.18
CA ILE A 20 -9.47 -3.64 -5.34
C ILE A 20 -9.29 -3.06 -6.73
N ASN A 21 -8.70 -1.86 -6.80
CA ASN A 21 -8.16 -1.27 -8.01
C ASN A 21 -6.64 -1.44 -7.95
N VAL A 22 -6.06 -2.22 -8.86
CA VAL A 22 -4.61 -2.48 -8.90
C VAL A 22 -3.90 -1.30 -9.55
N LEU A 23 -3.06 -0.62 -8.77
CA LEU A 23 -2.29 0.55 -9.19
C LEU A 23 -0.88 0.17 -9.66
N VAL A 24 -0.24 -0.80 -9.00
CA VAL A 24 1.00 -1.44 -9.46
C VAL A 24 0.81 -2.94 -9.28
N ASP A 25 0.75 -3.67 -10.40
CA ASP A 25 0.68 -5.12 -10.35
C ASP A 25 2.04 -5.69 -9.93
N ARG A 26 2.02 -6.81 -9.20
CA ARG A 26 3.25 -7.48 -8.77
C ARG A 26 4.16 -7.93 -9.93
N SER A 27 3.62 -8.05 -11.14
CA SER A 27 4.39 -8.32 -12.35
C SER A 27 5.14 -7.10 -12.89
N GLU A 28 4.76 -5.90 -12.46
CA GLU A 28 5.33 -4.61 -12.92
C GLU A 28 6.44 -4.09 -12.01
N ALA A 29 6.64 -4.70 -10.85
CA ALA A 29 7.59 -4.27 -9.82
C ALA A 29 8.43 -5.45 -9.32
N ALA A 30 9.60 -5.19 -8.73
CA ALA A 30 10.45 -6.24 -8.18
C ALA A 30 9.90 -6.76 -6.84
N PHE A 31 9.54 -5.88 -5.92
CA PHE A 31 9.15 -6.24 -4.55
C PHE A 31 7.77 -5.75 -4.12
N VAL A 32 7.14 -4.83 -4.85
CA VAL A 32 5.88 -4.25 -4.41
C VAL A 32 4.68 -4.70 -5.24
N GLU A 33 3.51 -4.58 -4.67
CA GLU A 33 2.20 -4.55 -5.31
C GLU A 33 1.39 -3.50 -4.59
N ILE A 34 0.77 -2.59 -5.33
CA ILE A 34 0.02 -1.48 -4.74
C ILE A 34 -1.38 -1.46 -5.32
N GLY A 35 -2.38 -1.35 -4.46
CA GLY A 35 -3.77 -1.24 -4.85
C GLY A 35 -4.56 -0.31 -3.96
N TYR A 36 -5.67 0.19 -4.46
CA TYR A 36 -6.69 0.81 -3.66
C TYR A 36 -7.74 -0.24 -3.28
N ASN A 37 -7.85 -0.50 -2.00
CA ASN A 37 -8.74 -1.53 -1.45
C ASN A 37 -9.96 -0.88 -0.80
N GLU A 38 -11.16 -1.34 -1.15
CA GLU A 38 -12.43 -0.82 -0.67
C GLU A 38 -13.26 -1.94 -0.03
N TRP A 39 -13.60 -1.76 1.23
CA TRP A 39 -14.50 -2.65 1.97
C TRP A 39 -15.90 -2.05 2.00
N PRO A 40 -16.94 -2.81 1.65
CA PRO A 40 -18.31 -2.32 1.76
C PRO A 40 -18.67 -2.00 3.20
N ASN A 41 -19.76 -1.27 3.36
CA ASN A 41 -20.27 -0.81 4.66
C ASN A 41 -20.51 -1.97 5.61
N ILE A 42 -20.14 -1.79 6.88
CA ILE A 42 -20.46 -2.69 8.00
C ILE A 42 -20.13 -4.15 7.68
N LEU A 43 -18.88 -4.38 7.28
CA LEU A 43 -18.36 -5.70 6.96
C LEU A 43 -17.17 -6.06 7.83
N LYS A 44 -17.19 -7.30 8.32
CA LYS A 44 -16.07 -7.90 9.04
C LYS A 44 -15.41 -8.95 8.16
N GLY A 45 -14.19 -8.68 7.73
CA GLY A 45 -13.38 -9.64 6.98
C GLY A 45 -12.95 -10.83 7.85
N PRO A 46 -12.52 -11.95 7.27
CA PRO A 46 -11.95 -13.06 8.02
C PRO A 46 -10.57 -12.69 8.58
N PRO A 47 -10.19 -13.18 9.78
CA PRO A 47 -8.81 -13.10 10.23
C PRO A 47 -7.89 -13.91 9.31
N HIS A 48 -6.74 -13.35 8.96
CA HIS A 48 -5.74 -14.00 8.12
C HIS A 48 -4.33 -13.42 8.38
N LEU A 49 -3.33 -13.99 7.77
CA LEU A 49 -1.95 -13.49 7.79
C LEU A 49 -1.28 -13.73 6.43
N HIS A 50 -0.18 -13.02 6.20
CA HIS A 50 0.69 -13.20 5.04
C HIS A 50 2.10 -13.49 5.53
N GLU A 51 2.71 -14.57 5.05
CA GLU A 51 4.09 -14.95 5.41
C GLU A 51 5.11 -14.29 4.47
N GLU A 52 4.67 -14.02 3.24
CA GLU A 52 5.52 -13.59 2.13
C GLU A 52 5.68 -12.07 1.98
N LYS A 53 4.96 -11.27 2.80
CA LYS A 53 4.96 -9.81 2.63
C LYS A 53 4.56 -9.05 3.88
N ASP A 54 5.08 -7.85 3.99
CA ASP A 54 4.55 -6.80 4.85
C ASP A 54 3.40 -6.10 4.14
N GLN A 55 2.46 -5.55 4.91
CA GLN A 55 1.39 -4.70 4.40
C GLN A 55 1.39 -3.36 5.11
N VAL A 56 1.17 -2.29 4.34
CA VAL A 56 0.89 -0.97 4.90
C VAL A 56 -0.45 -0.49 4.35
N PHE A 57 -1.35 -0.09 5.23
CA PHE A 57 -2.62 0.53 4.89
C PHE A 57 -2.54 2.03 5.15
N PHE A 58 -2.73 2.82 4.11
CA PHE A 58 -2.94 4.27 4.24
C PHE A 58 -4.42 4.55 4.00
N VAL A 59 -5.14 4.89 5.06
CA VAL A 59 -6.60 5.05 5.02
C VAL A 59 -6.98 6.37 4.35
N LEU A 60 -7.84 6.29 3.33
CA LEU A 60 -8.26 7.43 2.52
C LEU A 60 -9.70 7.85 2.78
N GLN A 61 -10.60 6.91 3.13
CA GLN A 61 -12.01 7.19 3.37
C GLN A 61 -12.65 6.17 4.29
N GLY A 62 -13.84 6.51 4.81
CA GLY A 62 -14.63 5.65 5.69
C GLY A 62 -14.04 5.54 7.10
N ILE A 63 -14.69 4.75 7.94
CA ILE A 63 -14.29 4.51 9.31
C ILE A 63 -14.34 3.00 9.58
N GLY A 64 -13.33 2.50 10.27
CA GLY A 64 -13.25 1.11 10.66
C GLY A 64 -12.12 0.87 11.63
N LYS A 65 -11.68 -0.37 11.69
CA LYS A 65 -10.50 -0.79 12.45
C LYS A 65 -9.82 -1.99 11.80
N VAL A 66 -8.54 -2.10 12.07
CA VAL A 66 -7.78 -3.31 11.83
C VAL A 66 -7.45 -3.93 13.18
N VAL A 67 -7.85 -5.18 13.37
CA VAL A 67 -7.46 -5.95 14.55
C VAL A 67 -6.23 -6.76 14.18
N ALA A 68 -5.11 -6.51 14.84
CA ALA A 68 -3.86 -7.20 14.58
C ALA A 68 -3.32 -7.80 15.88
N ASN A 69 -3.07 -9.11 15.90
CA ASN A 69 -2.65 -9.87 17.08
C ASN A 69 -3.55 -9.60 18.32
N GLY A 70 -4.85 -9.46 18.12
CA GLY A 70 -5.84 -9.20 19.17
C GLY A 70 -5.98 -7.73 19.59
N LYS A 71 -5.15 -6.82 19.09
CA LYS A 71 -5.22 -5.37 19.37
C LYS A 71 -5.92 -4.65 18.21
N ALA A 72 -6.84 -3.75 18.54
CA ALA A 72 -7.57 -2.95 17.56
C ALA A 72 -6.85 -1.62 17.30
N TYR A 73 -6.67 -1.29 16.01
CA TYR A 73 -6.11 -0.03 15.52
C TYR A 73 -7.18 0.69 14.71
N PRO A 74 -7.51 1.95 15.04
CA PRO A 74 -8.49 2.72 14.27
C PRO A 74 -8.05 2.89 12.82
N ALA A 75 -8.94 2.57 11.88
CA ALA A 75 -8.77 2.84 10.46
C ALA A 75 -9.65 4.03 10.10
N ILE A 76 -9.09 5.24 10.17
CA ILE A 76 -9.73 6.51 9.84
C ILE A 76 -8.85 7.27 8.83
N PRO A 77 -9.42 8.17 8.00
CA PRO A 77 -8.65 8.89 6.98
C PRO A 77 -7.39 9.56 7.54
N GLY A 78 -6.27 9.40 6.83
CA GLY A 78 -4.95 9.88 7.21
C GLY A 78 -4.11 8.92 8.07
N ASN A 79 -4.72 7.85 8.61
CA ASN A 79 -3.96 6.89 9.40
C ASN A 79 -3.16 5.91 8.54
N ILE A 80 -1.99 5.53 9.06
CA ILE A 80 -1.16 4.46 8.51
C ILE A 80 -1.15 3.30 9.50
N ILE A 81 -1.33 2.09 8.98
CA ILE A 81 -1.26 0.84 9.77
C ILE A 81 -0.27 -0.08 9.07
N HIS A 82 0.85 -0.37 9.72
CA HIS A 82 1.84 -1.32 9.26
C HIS A 82 1.59 -2.69 9.89
N LEU A 83 1.54 -3.70 9.05
CA LEU A 83 1.35 -5.11 9.39
C LEU A 83 2.56 -5.89 8.88
N PRO A 84 3.57 -6.12 9.71
CA PRO A 84 4.71 -6.97 9.35
C PRO A 84 4.25 -8.36 8.91
N ALA A 85 5.05 -9.03 8.08
CA ALA A 85 4.82 -10.41 7.68
C ALA A 85 4.52 -11.30 8.90
N CYS A 86 3.67 -12.31 8.73
CA CYS A 86 3.20 -13.19 9.80
C CYS A 86 2.31 -12.53 10.88
N THR A 87 1.87 -11.29 10.70
CA THR A 87 0.92 -10.64 11.61
C THR A 87 -0.50 -11.09 11.29
N GLN A 88 -1.13 -11.83 12.21
CA GLN A 88 -2.55 -12.16 12.09
C GLN A 88 -3.38 -10.88 12.21
N HIS A 89 -4.21 -10.59 11.21
CA HIS A 89 -5.01 -9.39 11.19
C HIS A 89 -6.39 -9.60 10.57
N GLN A 90 -7.28 -8.65 10.83
CA GLN A 90 -8.65 -8.62 10.35
C GLN A 90 -9.09 -7.17 10.12
N THR A 91 -9.61 -6.88 8.93
CA THR A 91 -10.21 -5.58 8.61
C THR A 91 -11.70 -5.60 8.93
N ILE A 92 -12.17 -4.54 9.58
CA ILE A 92 -13.58 -4.33 9.95
C ILE A 92 -13.97 -2.92 9.50
N SER A 93 -14.95 -2.83 8.60
CA SER A 93 -15.61 -1.57 8.23
C SER A 93 -16.78 -1.31 9.18
N GLU A 94 -16.86 -0.09 9.72
CA GLU A 94 -17.83 0.28 10.77
C GLU A 94 -18.74 1.46 10.40
N SER A 95 -18.50 2.11 9.24
CA SER A 95 -19.31 3.24 8.78
C SER A 95 -20.27 2.87 7.64
N ASN A 96 -21.23 3.77 7.37
CA ASN A 96 -22.10 3.65 6.21
C ASN A 96 -21.40 3.97 4.88
N GLU A 97 -20.22 4.56 4.95
CA GLU A 97 -19.33 4.74 3.81
C GLU A 97 -18.35 3.57 3.74
N PRO A 98 -17.98 3.12 2.54
CA PRO A 98 -16.96 2.09 2.39
C PRO A 98 -15.65 2.52 3.06
N LEU A 99 -14.99 1.60 3.76
CA LEU A 99 -13.64 1.81 4.25
C LEU A 99 -12.67 1.62 3.08
N GLY A 100 -12.00 2.70 2.67
CA GLY A 100 -11.07 2.71 1.55
C GLY A 100 -9.66 3.07 1.98
N TYR A 101 -8.67 2.31 1.52
CA TYR A 101 -7.26 2.56 1.82
C TYR A 101 -6.34 2.15 0.68
N LEU A 102 -5.23 2.87 0.55
CA LEU A 102 -4.13 2.44 -0.27
C LEU A 102 -3.46 1.24 0.43
N LEU A 103 -3.40 0.12 -0.25
CA LEU A 103 -2.75 -1.11 0.20
C LEU A 103 -1.38 -1.21 -0.45
N LEU A 104 -0.33 -1.13 0.35
CA LEU A 104 1.05 -1.35 -0.06
C LEU A 104 1.45 -2.75 0.41
N ASN A 105 1.69 -3.67 -0.51
CA ASN A 105 2.27 -4.98 -0.24
C ASN A 105 3.75 -4.94 -0.59
N ILE A 106 4.62 -5.26 0.36
CA ILE A 106 6.07 -5.33 0.19
C ILE A 106 6.50 -6.77 0.41
N PHE A 107 6.92 -7.45 -0.66
CA PHE A 107 7.25 -8.87 -0.65
C PHE A 107 8.63 -9.13 -0.06
N ASN A 108 8.79 -10.30 0.55
CA ASN A 108 10.05 -10.78 1.13
C ASN A 108 11.03 -11.29 0.06
N SER A 109 10.55 -11.53 -1.15
CA SER A 109 11.31 -12.16 -2.23
C SER A 109 10.82 -11.64 -3.58
N THR A 110 11.72 -11.54 -4.55
CA THR A 110 11.40 -11.20 -5.93
C THR A 110 10.59 -12.29 -6.64
N THR A 111 10.67 -13.52 -6.19
CA THR A 111 9.88 -14.64 -6.76
C THR A 111 8.41 -14.48 -6.47
N LYS A 112 8.05 -13.75 -5.41
CA LYS A 112 6.66 -13.54 -4.97
C LYS A 112 5.88 -14.85 -4.98
N GLU A 113 6.40 -15.83 -4.22
CA GLU A 113 5.98 -17.23 -4.25
C GLU A 113 4.47 -17.42 -4.37
N GLY A 114 4.08 -18.23 -5.35
CA GLY A 114 2.69 -18.60 -5.62
C GLY A 114 1.92 -17.66 -6.56
N HIS A 115 2.47 -16.50 -6.95
CA HIS A 115 1.69 -15.53 -7.72
C HIS A 115 2.55 -14.64 -8.63
N ARG A 116 2.38 -14.78 -9.93
CA ARG A 116 3.08 -13.95 -10.92
C ARG A 116 2.38 -12.63 -11.19
N SER A 117 1.06 -12.58 -10.97
CA SER A 117 0.22 -11.39 -11.16
C SER A 117 -0.88 -11.34 -10.11
N PHE A 118 -1.52 -10.20 -9.95
CA PHE A 118 -2.67 -10.05 -9.07
C PHE A 118 -3.86 -10.90 -9.54
N ALA A 119 -4.03 -11.08 -10.85
CA ALA A 119 -5.09 -11.91 -11.41
C ALA A 119 -4.95 -13.39 -10.98
N GLU A 120 -3.73 -13.95 -11.01
CA GLU A 120 -3.47 -15.31 -10.52
C GLU A 120 -3.76 -15.44 -9.03
N HIS A 121 -3.37 -14.42 -8.24
CA HIS A 121 -3.68 -14.37 -6.80
C HIS A 121 -5.18 -14.42 -6.53
N LEU A 122 -5.98 -13.70 -7.31
CA LEU A 122 -7.44 -13.70 -7.15
C LEU A 122 -8.06 -15.07 -7.38
N GLU A 123 -7.62 -15.81 -8.38
CA GLU A 123 -8.14 -17.14 -8.64
C GLU A 123 -7.86 -18.08 -7.46
N LEU A 124 -6.65 -18.04 -6.90
CA LEU A 124 -6.30 -18.80 -5.70
C LEU A 124 -7.13 -18.40 -4.45
N VAL A 125 -7.38 -17.11 -4.27
CA VAL A 125 -8.25 -16.64 -3.18
C VAL A 125 -9.67 -17.16 -3.35
N LYS A 126 -10.23 -17.12 -4.57
CA LYS A 126 -11.56 -17.64 -4.88
C LYS A 126 -11.66 -19.15 -4.62
N GLU A 127 -10.65 -19.92 -5.08
CA GLU A 127 -10.58 -21.35 -4.85
C GLU A 127 -10.50 -21.70 -3.36
N THR A 128 -9.63 -21.04 -2.63
CA THR A 128 -9.44 -21.26 -1.19
C THR A 128 -10.72 -20.98 -0.42
N ARG A 129 -11.39 -19.87 -0.71
CA ARG A 129 -12.66 -19.50 -0.06
C ARG A 129 -13.80 -20.44 -0.44
N SER A 130 -13.88 -20.90 -1.69
CA SER A 130 -14.87 -21.89 -2.10
C SER A 130 -14.68 -23.22 -1.36
N ARG A 131 -13.44 -23.65 -1.14
CA ARG A 131 -13.13 -24.85 -0.33
C ARG A 131 -13.48 -24.64 1.14
N GLN A 132 -13.17 -23.48 1.72
CA GLN A 132 -13.54 -23.15 3.11
C GLN A 132 -15.04 -23.06 3.33
N ALA A 133 -15.81 -22.55 2.37
CA ALA A 133 -17.26 -22.51 2.43
C ALA A 133 -17.90 -23.92 2.35
N GLN A 134 -17.25 -24.86 1.66
CA GLN A 134 -17.69 -26.24 1.55
C GLN A 134 -17.29 -27.10 2.76
N SER A 135 -16.14 -26.80 3.36
CA SER A 135 -15.73 -27.40 4.63
C SER A 135 -16.30 -26.55 5.75
N GLN A 136 -17.37 -26.96 6.41
CA GLN A 136 -17.90 -26.34 7.64
C GLN A 136 -16.91 -26.46 8.83
N GLN A 137 -15.63 -26.51 8.58
CA GLN A 137 -14.57 -26.54 9.57
C GLN A 137 -14.06 -25.13 9.82
N SER A 138 -14.65 -24.47 10.82
CA SER A 138 -14.05 -23.34 11.52
C SER A 138 -12.83 -23.79 12.35
N GLY A 139 -11.88 -24.44 11.72
CA GLY A 139 -10.59 -24.77 12.30
C GLY A 139 -9.64 -23.60 12.03
N PHE A 140 -9.57 -22.62 12.92
CA PHE A 140 -8.41 -21.76 13.00
C PHE A 140 -7.24 -22.65 13.36
N HIS A 141 -6.42 -23.00 12.38
CA HIS A 141 -5.10 -23.52 12.67
C HIS A 141 -4.36 -22.42 13.41
N THR A 142 -4.22 -22.59 14.73
CA THR A 142 -3.22 -21.87 15.52
C THR A 142 -1.84 -22.42 15.13
N ALA A 143 -1.43 -22.12 13.89
CA ALA A 143 -0.04 -22.23 13.55
C ALA A 143 0.70 -21.35 14.57
N LYS A 144 1.82 -21.83 15.11
CA LYS A 144 2.73 -20.99 15.88
C LYS A 144 3.18 -19.88 14.94
N VAL A 145 2.48 -18.75 15.01
CA VAL A 145 2.83 -17.58 14.21
C VAL A 145 4.18 -17.11 14.71
N PRO A 146 5.24 -17.12 13.89
CA PRO A 146 6.52 -16.55 14.29
C PRO A 146 6.27 -15.14 14.79
N LYS A 147 6.93 -14.75 15.88
CA LYS A 147 6.83 -13.34 16.31
C LYS A 147 7.35 -12.47 15.17
N PRO A 148 6.60 -11.42 14.76
CA PRO A 148 7.07 -10.52 13.74
C PRO A 148 8.44 -9.98 14.12
N LYS A 149 9.34 -9.86 13.15
CA LYS A 149 10.72 -9.42 13.36
C LYS A 149 10.81 -8.04 14.06
N PHE A 150 9.82 -7.18 13.83
CA PHE A 150 9.71 -5.82 14.34
C PHE A 150 8.56 -5.61 15.32
N GLY A 151 8.13 -6.63 16.04
CA GLY A 151 7.11 -6.49 17.08
C GLY A 151 5.68 -6.38 16.56
N GLU A 152 4.88 -5.51 17.17
CA GLU A 152 3.47 -5.33 16.87
C GLU A 152 3.26 -4.38 15.68
N SER A 153 2.05 -4.45 15.08
CA SER A 153 1.62 -3.51 14.04
C SER A 153 1.84 -2.07 14.46
N PHE A 154 2.41 -1.29 13.57
CA PHE A 154 2.64 0.14 13.77
C PHE A 154 1.45 0.95 13.28
N PHE A 155 1.10 2.00 14.02
CA PHE A 155 0.00 2.91 13.69
C PHE A 155 0.48 4.36 13.82
N SER A 156 0.20 5.18 12.80
CA SER A 156 0.52 6.60 12.78
C SER A 156 -0.53 7.41 12.01
N GLN A 157 -0.69 8.66 12.35
CA GLN A 157 -1.51 9.60 11.59
C GLN A 157 -0.61 10.41 10.67
N VAL A 158 -0.94 10.41 9.37
CA VAL A 158 -0.22 11.22 8.38
C VAL A 158 -0.72 12.65 8.43
N THR A 159 0.16 13.56 8.75
CA THR A 159 -0.02 14.99 8.52
C THR A 159 0.93 15.40 7.39
N PRO A 160 0.47 16.06 6.33
CA PRO A 160 1.38 16.56 5.30
C PRO A 160 2.41 17.49 5.93
N ALA A 161 3.69 17.13 5.84
CA ALA A 161 4.78 18.00 6.29
C ALA A 161 4.84 19.24 5.39
N SER A 162 5.12 20.40 5.95
CA SER A 162 5.38 21.60 5.16
C SER A 162 6.89 21.72 4.90
N GLY A 163 7.31 21.51 3.66
CA GLY A 163 8.67 21.81 3.18
C GLY A 163 9.75 20.75 3.38
N GLU A 164 9.55 19.74 4.23
CA GLU A 164 10.55 18.71 4.49
C GLU A 164 9.97 17.30 4.36
N SER A 165 10.88 16.32 4.19
CA SER A 165 10.51 14.90 4.21
C SER A 165 10.47 14.40 5.65
N GLU A 166 9.34 13.86 6.09
CA GLU A 166 9.17 13.24 7.40
C GLU A 166 9.17 11.72 7.27
N SER A 167 10.04 11.05 8.01
CA SER A 167 10.07 9.58 8.07
C SER A 167 8.95 9.06 8.95
N LEU A 168 8.15 8.16 8.39
CA LEU A 168 7.07 7.44 9.10
C LEU A 168 7.52 6.03 9.48
N LEU A 169 8.27 5.38 8.61
CA LEU A 169 8.96 4.11 8.81
C LEU A 169 10.30 4.19 8.08
N ASP A 170 11.36 3.79 8.71
CA ASP A 170 12.69 3.75 8.10
C ASP A 170 13.15 2.30 7.86
N PHE A 171 14.24 2.15 7.11
CA PHE A 171 14.83 0.86 6.79
C PHE A 171 15.35 0.10 8.02
N GLU A 172 15.69 0.78 9.12
CA GLU A 172 16.11 0.13 10.36
C GLU A 172 14.94 -0.59 11.03
N GLN A 173 13.72 -0.04 10.87
CA GLN A 173 12.49 -0.62 11.43
C GLN A 173 11.93 -1.76 10.60
N THR A 174 12.14 -1.73 9.27
CA THR A 174 11.49 -2.67 8.33
C THR A 174 12.46 -3.59 7.60
N ASP A 175 13.76 -3.28 7.55
CA ASP A 175 14.86 -3.89 6.78
C ASP A 175 14.70 -3.76 5.24
N ARG A 176 13.50 -3.51 4.70
CA ARG A 176 13.20 -3.66 3.27
C ARG A 176 12.65 -2.44 2.61
N PHE A 177 12.00 -1.59 3.37
CA PHE A 177 11.34 -0.40 2.83
C PHE A 177 11.39 0.74 3.81
N ALA A 178 11.19 1.92 3.30
CA ALA A 178 10.97 3.12 4.09
C ALA A 178 9.73 3.85 3.59
N LEU A 179 9.03 4.51 4.48
CA LEU A 179 7.83 5.28 4.19
C LEU A 179 7.99 6.70 4.73
N TYR A 180 7.71 7.66 3.86
CA TYR A 180 7.85 9.09 4.17
C TYR A 180 6.61 9.85 3.75
N THR A 181 6.37 10.99 4.39
CA THR A 181 5.58 12.08 3.81
C THR A 181 6.50 13.18 3.36
N GLN A 182 6.17 13.82 2.25
CA GLN A 182 6.95 14.93 1.70
C GLN A 182 6.03 15.95 1.05
N SER A 183 6.38 17.23 1.18
CA SER A 183 5.68 18.34 0.55
C SER A 183 6.67 19.23 -0.19
N LEU A 184 6.26 19.70 -1.37
CA LEU A 184 6.97 20.67 -2.18
C LEU A 184 6.05 21.90 -2.32
N ALA A 185 6.52 23.06 -1.90
CA ALA A 185 5.76 24.30 -2.03
C ALA A 185 5.85 24.87 -3.45
N HIS A 186 4.94 25.77 -3.81
CA HIS A 186 5.07 26.52 -5.06
C HIS A 186 6.36 27.35 -5.05
N GLY A 187 7.16 27.17 -6.09
CA GLY A 187 8.45 27.86 -6.23
C GLY A 187 9.64 27.14 -5.61
N ASP A 188 9.41 25.99 -4.94
CA ASP A 188 10.52 25.11 -4.56
C ASP A 188 11.21 24.59 -5.83
N ASP A 189 12.49 24.27 -5.70
CA ASP A 189 13.24 23.57 -6.75
C ASP A 189 12.61 22.20 -7.02
N SER A 190 12.74 21.72 -8.24
CA SER A 190 12.28 20.38 -8.58
C SER A 190 13.02 19.33 -7.74
N LEU A 191 12.30 18.31 -7.33
CA LEU A 191 12.88 17.12 -6.71
C LEU A 191 13.41 16.21 -7.81
N GLU A 192 14.74 16.14 -7.93
CA GLU A 192 15.43 15.23 -8.85
C GLU A 192 16.03 14.06 -8.08
N ASP A 193 15.90 12.85 -8.61
CA ASP A 193 16.51 11.65 -8.02
C ASP A 193 16.82 10.60 -9.09
N SER A 194 17.75 9.71 -8.77
CA SER A 194 18.14 8.57 -9.61
C SER A 194 18.22 7.32 -8.75
N LEU A 195 17.28 6.41 -8.98
CA LEU A 195 17.09 5.25 -8.13
C LEU A 195 18.16 4.18 -8.36
N SER A 196 18.87 3.82 -7.31
CA SER A 196 19.84 2.72 -7.33
C SER A 196 19.58 1.79 -6.14
N GLY A 197 19.30 0.52 -6.41
CA GLY A 197 18.99 -0.48 -5.40
C GLY A 197 17.62 -0.34 -4.73
N ILE A 198 16.79 0.57 -5.22
CA ILE A 198 15.40 0.75 -4.74
C ILE A 198 14.43 0.95 -5.90
N GLU A 199 13.20 0.56 -5.71
CA GLU A 199 12.04 1.01 -6.47
C GLU A 199 11.20 1.97 -5.60
N ARG A 200 10.52 2.93 -6.23
CA ARG A 200 9.82 4.00 -5.52
C ARG A 200 8.39 4.17 -6.00
N ALA A 201 7.48 4.32 -5.06
CA ALA A 201 6.11 4.75 -5.35
C ALA A 201 5.80 6.07 -4.62
N LEU A 202 5.11 6.97 -5.31
CA LEU A 202 4.62 8.23 -4.77
C LEU A 202 3.10 8.26 -4.92
N PHE A 203 2.37 8.42 -3.82
CA PHE A 203 0.94 8.63 -3.83
C PHE A 203 0.62 10.09 -3.52
N ILE A 204 -0.02 10.79 -4.46
CA ILE A 204 -0.33 12.21 -4.33
C ILE A 204 -1.50 12.41 -3.37
N ILE A 205 -1.22 13.00 -2.22
CA ILE A 205 -2.20 13.26 -1.14
C ILE A 205 -2.97 14.55 -1.45
N SER A 206 -2.25 15.61 -1.90
CA SER A 206 -2.86 16.91 -2.18
C SER A 206 -2.00 17.72 -3.15
N GLY A 207 -2.63 18.73 -3.77
CA GLY A 207 -1.98 19.59 -4.74
C GLY A 207 -1.89 18.96 -6.12
N ALA A 208 -1.07 19.56 -6.98
CA ALA A 208 -0.82 19.13 -8.34
C ALA A 208 0.61 19.47 -8.75
N GLY A 209 1.10 18.80 -9.81
CA GLY A 209 2.45 19.02 -10.30
C GLY A 209 2.71 18.30 -11.63
N ARG A 210 3.95 18.10 -11.92
CA ARG A 210 4.40 17.32 -13.08
C ARG A 210 5.53 16.39 -12.67
N THR A 211 5.63 15.27 -13.35
CA THR A 211 6.80 14.41 -13.28
C THR A 211 7.38 14.16 -14.66
N ARG A 212 8.70 14.09 -14.71
CA ARG A 212 9.44 13.82 -15.94
C ARG A 212 10.41 12.66 -15.72
N SER A 213 10.44 11.71 -16.63
CA SER A 213 11.40 10.61 -16.63
C SER A 213 11.76 10.23 -18.07
N GLY A 214 13.01 10.43 -18.47
CA GLY A 214 13.47 10.28 -19.83
C GLY A 214 12.70 11.20 -20.80
N LYS A 215 11.92 10.61 -21.72
CA LYS A 215 11.07 11.35 -22.68
C LYS A 215 9.62 11.52 -22.21
N GLU A 216 9.25 10.88 -21.12
CA GLU A 216 7.91 10.99 -20.57
C GLU A 216 7.80 12.24 -19.71
N ASP A 217 6.75 13.01 -19.91
CA ASP A 217 6.39 14.20 -19.14
C ASP A 217 4.88 14.13 -18.86
N ARG A 218 4.49 14.05 -17.59
CA ARG A 218 3.12 13.78 -17.15
C ARG A 218 2.69 14.75 -16.05
N SER A 219 1.44 15.15 -16.11
CA SER A 219 0.79 15.88 -15.00
C SER A 219 0.52 14.92 -13.84
N LEU A 220 0.53 15.46 -12.64
CA LEU A 220 0.19 14.79 -11.38
C LEU A 220 -0.93 15.54 -10.72
N GLU A 221 -1.90 14.81 -10.18
CA GLU A 221 -3.00 15.34 -9.40
C GLU A 221 -3.30 14.46 -8.17
N LYS A 222 -4.10 14.97 -7.27
CA LYS A 222 -4.53 14.22 -6.08
C LYS A 222 -5.10 12.86 -6.47
N GLY A 223 -4.62 11.82 -5.77
CA GLY A 223 -5.04 10.44 -5.97
C GLY A 223 -4.21 9.66 -7.00
N ASP A 224 -3.28 10.33 -7.70
CA ASP A 224 -2.34 9.62 -8.56
C ASP A 224 -1.32 8.84 -7.73
N LEU A 225 -1.03 7.64 -8.19
CA LEU A 225 0.13 6.87 -7.80
C LEU A 225 1.12 6.86 -8.95
N VAL A 226 2.35 7.28 -8.68
CA VAL A 226 3.47 7.20 -9.61
C VAL A 226 4.43 6.13 -9.12
N PHE A 227 4.79 5.20 -10.00
CA PHE A 227 5.78 4.17 -9.70
C PHE A 227 6.99 4.30 -10.63
N TYR A 228 8.17 4.30 -10.02
CA TYR A 228 9.47 4.33 -10.67
C TYR A 228 10.23 3.04 -10.35
N PRO A 229 10.47 2.16 -11.33
CA PRO A 229 11.35 1.01 -11.17
C PRO A 229 12.78 1.41 -10.82
N GLU A 230 13.56 0.48 -10.27
CA GLU A 230 15.00 0.65 -10.09
C GLU A 230 15.68 1.11 -11.41
N GLY A 231 16.71 1.95 -11.29
CA GLY A 231 17.43 2.51 -12.43
C GLY A 231 16.75 3.69 -13.11
N THR A 232 15.57 4.12 -12.61
CA THR A 232 14.86 5.29 -13.14
C THR A 232 15.47 6.57 -12.58
N SER A 233 15.77 7.53 -13.48
CA SER A 233 15.98 8.94 -13.11
C SER A 233 14.69 9.71 -13.37
N TYR A 234 14.30 10.56 -12.44
CA TYR A 234 13.08 11.33 -12.56
C TYR A 234 13.22 12.73 -11.93
N GLU A 235 12.32 13.60 -12.32
CA GLU A 235 12.13 14.95 -11.78
C GLU A 235 10.67 15.13 -11.40
N ILE A 236 10.41 15.80 -10.26
CA ILE A 236 9.06 16.22 -9.84
C ILE A 236 9.09 17.72 -9.65
N GLN A 237 8.15 18.41 -10.29
CA GLN A 237 7.96 19.84 -10.19
C GLN A 237 6.60 20.13 -9.57
N PRO A 238 6.54 20.86 -8.44
CA PRO A 238 5.27 21.25 -7.85
C PRO A 238 4.52 22.28 -8.73
N GLY A 239 3.21 22.20 -8.72
CA GLY A 239 2.34 23.19 -9.34
C GLY A 239 2.08 24.41 -8.45
N PRO A 240 1.18 25.32 -8.87
CA PRO A 240 0.90 26.56 -8.12
C PRO A 240 0.38 26.34 -6.70
N GLU A 241 -0.25 25.22 -6.41
CA GLU A 241 -0.78 24.88 -5.09
C GLU A 241 0.18 24.04 -4.26
N GLY A 242 1.39 23.79 -4.77
CA GLY A 242 2.31 22.82 -4.19
C GLY A 242 1.90 21.37 -4.46
N LEU A 243 2.63 20.44 -3.87
CA LEU A 243 2.42 19.01 -4.03
C LEU A 243 2.80 18.29 -2.74
N SER A 244 1.89 17.50 -2.17
CA SER A 244 2.18 16.65 -1.03
C SER A 244 1.93 15.18 -1.37
N PHE A 245 2.83 14.29 -0.96
CA PHE A 245 2.74 12.87 -1.29
C PHE A 245 3.26 11.96 -0.19
N LEU A 246 2.75 10.74 -0.17
CA LEU A 246 3.31 9.62 0.55
C LEU A 246 4.33 8.94 -0.37
N ARG A 247 5.56 8.71 0.12
CA ARG A 247 6.64 8.06 -0.61
C ARG A 247 6.98 6.72 0.02
N LEU A 248 6.93 5.68 -0.77
CA LEU A 248 7.44 4.34 -0.46
C LEU A 248 8.74 4.12 -1.23
N ASP A 249 9.81 3.80 -0.52
CA ASP A 249 11.07 3.32 -1.07
C ASP A 249 11.23 1.84 -0.66
N ALA A 250 11.37 0.95 -1.63
CA ALA A 250 11.55 -0.47 -1.38
C ALA A 250 12.88 -0.96 -1.97
N HIS A 251 13.68 -1.69 -1.17
CA HIS A 251 14.93 -2.28 -1.67
C HIS A 251 14.67 -3.32 -2.75
N THR A 252 15.47 -3.30 -3.82
CA THR A 252 15.42 -4.26 -4.93
C THR A 252 16.45 -5.38 -4.77
N ARG A 253 17.22 -5.36 -3.68
CA ARG A 253 18.18 -6.39 -3.32
C ARG A 253 17.86 -6.93 -1.92
N PRO A 254 17.97 -8.27 -1.73
CA PRO A 254 17.74 -8.90 -0.45
C PRO A 254 18.79 -8.51 0.59
#